data_202b4cb2fa0c8fe832fdc0a23b13c640
#
_entry.id   202b4cb2fa0c8fe832fdc0a23b13c640
#
_cell.length_a   1.000
_cell.length_b   1.000
_cell.length_c   1.000
_cell.angle_alpha   90.00
_cell.angle_beta   90.00
_cell.angle_gamma   90.00
#
_symmetry.space_group_name_H-M   'P 1'
#
loop_
_entity.id
_entity.type
_entity.pdbx_description
1 polymer ?
#
loop_
_entity_poly.entity_id
_entity_poly.type
_entity_poly.pdbx_seq_one_letter_code
_entity_poly.pdbx_strand_id
1 'polypeptide(L)'
;MTKLLLLASLPCVYLAQGPESRATLAAAGIKQICAATEADLASRERLPVPGTTARAGLASPTRSPWIVASGWRFMRNPAAKYAYTLPAGKAALAAAETFAYGADAVLKIDPADLKNVGEMLAFLEGLPAVDLPPVADFAVVDDGSAVTGEVMNLLARRNLLFQVVKAPSPRFRLNIAMGSREFPVADAADPSAFAQKIRHQLTDEQRSVRIYGSEVVICRLTGDGPRIRLHLINYGGREIAGLRVRLRGAYRNGEAYVAGSGRLPLDDHVVTEGTTEFSVPRIATYAVIDLK
;
A
#
# COMPACT_ATOMS: atom_id res chain seq x y z
N MET A 1 -22.14 21.57 -2.57
CA MET A 1 -21.61 20.20 -2.68
C MET A 1 -20.68 19.99 -1.48
N THR A 2 -21.16 19.33 -0.46
CA THR A 2 -20.41 19.05 0.77
C THR A 2 -19.36 17.98 0.45
N LYS A 3 -18.09 18.36 0.40
CA LYS A 3 -16.96 17.41 0.31
C LYS A 3 -17.02 16.54 1.56
N LEU A 4 -17.43 15.29 1.40
CA LEU A 4 -17.27 14.29 2.43
C LEU A 4 -15.74 14.11 2.61
N LEU A 5 -15.21 14.60 3.73
CA LEU A 5 -13.84 14.29 4.14
C LEU A 5 -13.74 12.78 4.28
N LEU A 6 -13.11 12.11 3.34
CA LEU A 6 -12.60 10.76 3.53
C LEU A 6 -11.38 10.85 4.46
N LEU A 7 -11.63 11.02 5.75
CA LEU A 7 -10.65 10.64 6.76
C LEU A 7 -10.31 9.17 6.48
N ALA A 8 -9.02 8.84 6.33
CA ALA A 8 -8.59 7.47 6.17
C ALA A 8 -9.22 6.63 7.28
N SER A 9 -10.19 5.80 6.94
CA SER A 9 -10.91 5.01 7.92
C SER A 9 -9.96 3.94 8.43
N LEU A 10 -9.82 3.86 9.75
CA LEU A 10 -9.12 2.74 10.36
C LEU A 10 -9.89 1.45 10.07
N PRO A 11 -9.22 0.35 9.71
CA PRO A 11 -9.89 -0.94 9.58
C PRO A 11 -10.47 -1.36 10.91
N CYS A 12 -11.60 -2.04 10.89
CA CYS A 12 -12.15 -2.61 12.10
C CYS A 12 -11.70 -4.06 12.30
N VAL A 13 -11.63 -4.48 13.56
CA VAL A 13 -11.15 -5.79 13.96
C VAL A 13 -12.31 -6.67 14.40
N TYR A 14 -12.28 -7.93 13.99
CA TYR A 14 -13.22 -8.97 14.35
C TYR A 14 -12.49 -10.17 14.94
N LEU A 15 -12.99 -10.68 16.05
CA LEU A 15 -12.49 -11.91 16.68
C LEU A 15 -13.62 -12.94 16.71
N ALA A 16 -13.40 -14.12 16.16
CA ALA A 16 -14.41 -15.15 15.92
C ALA A 16 -14.77 -15.97 17.18
N GLN A 17 -14.95 -15.33 18.32
CA GLN A 17 -15.31 -16.02 19.57
C GLN A 17 -16.38 -15.21 20.31
N GLY A 18 -17.63 -15.64 20.21
CA GLY A 18 -18.76 -15.25 21.04
C GLY A 18 -18.88 -13.80 21.57
N PRO A 19 -19.82 -13.49 22.44
CA PRO A 19 -19.98 -12.15 23.01
C PRO A 19 -18.78 -11.66 23.84
N GLU A 20 -17.93 -12.58 24.33
CA GLU A 20 -16.71 -12.26 25.08
C GLU A 20 -15.61 -11.64 24.20
N SER A 21 -15.68 -11.80 22.87
CA SER A 21 -14.68 -11.28 21.95
C SER A 21 -14.57 -9.74 21.98
N ARG A 22 -15.68 -9.03 22.20
CA ARG A 22 -15.65 -7.57 22.31
C ARG A 22 -14.94 -7.10 23.58
N ALA A 23 -15.16 -7.76 24.70
CA ALA A 23 -14.48 -7.46 25.96
C ALA A 23 -12.98 -7.71 25.84
N THR A 24 -12.58 -8.80 25.17
CA THR A 24 -11.18 -9.14 24.91
C THR A 24 -10.50 -8.08 24.03
N LEU A 25 -11.15 -7.66 22.94
CA LEU A 25 -10.62 -6.60 22.05
C LEU A 25 -10.50 -5.26 22.80
N ALA A 26 -11.53 -4.89 23.58
CA ALA A 26 -11.51 -3.66 24.37
C ALA A 26 -10.42 -3.68 25.45
N ALA A 27 -10.21 -4.82 26.13
CA ALA A 27 -9.15 -5.01 27.11
C ALA A 27 -7.75 -4.89 26.49
N ALA A 28 -7.60 -5.25 25.21
CA ALA A 28 -6.38 -5.04 24.42
C ALA A 28 -6.24 -3.59 23.89
N GLY A 29 -7.12 -2.67 24.27
CA GLY A 29 -7.08 -1.27 23.84
C GLY A 29 -7.57 -1.02 22.42
N ILE A 30 -8.19 -2.02 21.77
CA ILE A 30 -8.69 -1.91 20.40
C ILE A 30 -10.08 -1.23 20.44
N LYS A 31 -10.16 -0.02 19.88
CA LYS A 31 -11.39 0.78 19.80
C LYS A 31 -12.20 0.46 18.53
N GLN A 32 -11.52 0.08 17.46
CA GLN A 32 -12.10 -0.19 16.13
C GLN A 32 -12.64 -1.62 16.07
N ILE A 33 -13.69 -1.89 16.84
CA ILE A 33 -14.33 -3.21 16.93
C ILE A 33 -15.47 -3.29 15.91
N CYS A 34 -15.42 -4.28 14.99
CA CYS A 34 -16.49 -4.49 14.05
C CYS A 34 -17.78 -4.96 14.74
N ALA A 35 -18.90 -4.36 14.37
CA ALA A 35 -20.23 -4.90 14.65
C ALA A 35 -20.64 -5.87 13.52
N ALA A 36 -19.72 -6.73 13.07
CA ALA A 36 -19.93 -7.66 11.96
C ALA A 36 -20.33 -9.05 12.46
N THR A 37 -21.13 -9.75 11.67
CA THR A 37 -21.41 -11.17 11.83
C THR A 37 -20.60 -12.00 10.85
N GLU A 38 -20.56 -13.32 10.99
CA GLU A 38 -19.93 -14.20 9.98
C GLU A 38 -20.62 -14.08 8.61
N ALA A 39 -21.92 -13.79 8.57
CA ALA A 39 -22.66 -13.54 7.33
C ALA A 39 -22.20 -12.23 6.65
N ASP A 40 -21.96 -11.17 7.43
CA ASP A 40 -21.43 -9.91 6.92
C ASP A 40 -20.02 -10.11 6.33
N LEU A 41 -19.18 -10.90 7.00
CA LEU A 41 -17.85 -11.26 6.50
C LEU A 41 -17.93 -12.05 5.18
N ALA A 42 -18.88 -12.97 5.08
CA ALA A 42 -19.09 -13.79 3.89
C ALA A 42 -19.55 -12.97 2.67
N SER A 43 -20.23 -11.83 2.89
CA SER A 43 -20.68 -10.92 1.83
C SER A 43 -19.59 -10.01 1.27
N ARG A 44 -18.44 -9.91 1.94
CA ARG A 44 -17.31 -9.06 1.56
C ARG A 44 -16.35 -9.78 0.61
N GLU A 45 -15.64 -9.03 -0.21
CA GLU A 45 -14.56 -9.58 -1.04
C GLU A 45 -13.43 -10.10 -0.14
N ARG A 46 -13.12 -11.38 -0.26
CA ARG A 46 -12.04 -12.00 0.53
C ARG A 46 -10.69 -11.65 -0.05
N LEU A 47 -9.80 -11.20 0.82
CA LEU A 47 -8.44 -10.83 0.47
C LEU A 47 -7.43 -11.92 0.86
N PRO A 48 -6.37 -12.10 0.05
CA PRO A 48 -5.28 -13.00 0.41
C PRO A 48 -4.50 -12.42 1.61
N VAL A 49 -3.90 -13.32 2.39
CA VAL A 49 -3.05 -12.93 3.54
C VAL A 49 -1.83 -12.13 3.04
N PRO A 50 -1.60 -10.91 3.54
CA PRO A 50 -0.49 -10.09 3.06
C PRO A 50 0.86 -10.60 3.56
N GLY A 51 1.89 -10.42 2.75
CA GLY A 51 3.25 -10.84 3.08
C GLY A 51 4.05 -11.27 1.88
N THR A 52 5.05 -12.11 2.10
CA THR A 52 5.85 -12.72 1.04
C THR A 52 5.64 -14.23 0.98
N THR A 53 5.65 -14.77 -0.23
CA THR A 53 5.62 -16.23 -0.45
C THR A 53 6.82 -16.66 -1.26
N ALA A 54 7.37 -17.85 -0.94
CA ALA A 54 8.33 -18.53 -1.79
C ALA A 54 7.56 -19.23 -2.92
N ARG A 55 7.94 -19.00 -4.19
CA ARG A 55 7.46 -19.81 -5.31
C ARG A 55 8.30 -21.06 -5.39
N ALA A 56 7.81 -22.17 -4.85
CA ALA A 56 8.43 -23.46 -5.04
C ALA A 56 8.40 -23.84 -6.54
N GLY A 57 9.54 -24.30 -7.07
CA GLY A 57 9.63 -24.88 -8.42
C GLY A 57 9.83 -23.91 -9.58
N LEU A 58 9.85 -22.61 -9.37
CA LEU A 58 10.23 -21.64 -10.39
C LEU A 58 11.62 -21.07 -10.07
N ALA A 59 12.61 -21.41 -10.87
CA ALA A 59 13.86 -20.69 -10.91
C ALA A 59 13.58 -19.28 -11.46
N SER A 60 13.24 -18.34 -10.57
CA SER A 60 13.15 -16.94 -10.96
C SER A 60 14.57 -16.41 -11.14
N PRO A 61 14.93 -15.88 -12.31
CA PRO A 61 16.25 -15.27 -12.50
C PRO A 61 16.45 -14.06 -11.58
N THR A 62 15.39 -13.49 -11.02
CA THR A 62 15.45 -12.33 -10.12
C THR A 62 15.55 -12.69 -8.66
N ARG A 63 15.32 -13.93 -8.26
CA ARG A 63 15.28 -14.40 -6.86
C ARG A 63 14.43 -13.54 -5.90
N SER A 64 13.63 -12.63 -6.44
CA SER A 64 12.79 -11.73 -5.65
C SER A 64 11.65 -12.49 -5.03
N PRO A 65 11.36 -12.29 -3.74
CA PRO A 65 10.20 -12.89 -3.11
C PRO A 65 8.91 -12.39 -3.78
N TRP A 66 7.93 -13.28 -3.88
CA TRP A 66 6.61 -12.87 -4.38
C TRP A 66 5.85 -12.16 -3.27
N ILE A 67 5.51 -10.89 -3.48
CA ILE A 67 4.71 -10.12 -2.54
C ILE A 67 3.23 -10.39 -2.82
N VAL A 68 2.50 -10.75 -1.77
CA VAL A 68 1.05 -10.80 -1.74
C VAL A 68 0.56 -9.48 -1.13
N ALA A 69 0.00 -8.62 -1.96
CA ALA A 69 -0.49 -7.30 -1.57
C ALA A 69 -1.88 -7.06 -2.17
N SER A 70 -2.74 -6.36 -1.43
CA SER A 70 -4.11 -6.04 -1.86
C SER A 70 -4.30 -4.59 -2.30
N GLY A 71 -3.30 -3.74 -2.16
CA GLY A 71 -3.38 -2.31 -2.51
C GLY A 71 -3.92 -2.04 -3.91
N TRP A 72 -3.56 -2.85 -4.90
CA TRP A 72 -4.08 -2.72 -6.26
C TRP A 72 -5.58 -3.02 -6.36
N ARG A 73 -6.14 -3.92 -5.53
CA ARG A 73 -7.58 -4.20 -5.45
C ARG A 73 -8.33 -3.00 -4.90
N PHE A 74 -7.79 -2.38 -3.87
CA PHE A 74 -8.34 -1.17 -3.26
C PHE A 74 -8.38 -0.01 -4.26
N MET A 75 -7.34 0.14 -5.09
CA MET A 75 -7.32 1.14 -6.16
C MET A 75 -8.29 0.81 -7.30
N ARG A 76 -8.47 -0.48 -7.63
CA ARG A 76 -9.36 -0.94 -8.69
C ARG A 76 -10.82 -0.76 -8.32
N ASN A 77 -11.18 -1.07 -7.08
CA ASN A 77 -12.56 -0.98 -6.59
C ASN A 77 -12.62 -0.33 -5.20
N PRO A 78 -12.44 1.01 -5.11
CA PRO A 78 -12.35 1.71 -3.83
C PRO A 78 -13.67 1.73 -3.04
N ALA A 79 -14.82 1.43 -3.68
CA ALA A 79 -16.12 1.36 -3.01
C ALA A 79 -16.46 -0.05 -2.50
N ALA A 80 -15.63 -1.06 -2.81
CA ALA A 80 -15.90 -2.43 -2.35
C ALA A 80 -15.62 -2.57 -0.85
N LYS A 81 -16.31 -3.55 -0.27
CA LYS A 81 -16.11 -3.96 1.13
C LYS A 81 -15.27 -5.23 1.15
N TYR A 82 -14.21 -5.20 1.95
CA TYR A 82 -13.22 -6.27 1.98
C TYR A 82 -13.19 -7.00 3.33
N ALA A 83 -12.72 -8.23 3.33
CA ALA A 83 -12.46 -8.99 4.56
C ALA A 83 -11.16 -9.79 4.45
N TYR A 84 -10.37 -9.72 5.51
CA TYR A 84 -9.23 -10.59 5.74
C TYR A 84 -9.59 -11.68 6.74
N THR A 85 -9.07 -12.90 6.52
CA THR A 85 -8.94 -13.93 7.54
C THR A 85 -7.45 -14.17 7.77
N LEU A 86 -6.95 -13.72 8.90
CA LEU A 86 -5.53 -13.55 9.16
C LEU A 86 -5.03 -14.60 10.15
N PRO A 87 -4.00 -15.38 9.80
CA PRO A 87 -3.26 -16.18 10.76
C PRO A 87 -2.41 -15.29 11.66
N ALA A 88 -1.93 -15.85 12.75
CA ALA A 88 -1.05 -15.17 13.70
C ALA A 88 0.14 -14.46 13.00
N GLY A 89 0.47 -13.26 13.47
CA GLY A 89 1.58 -12.44 12.97
C GLY A 89 1.25 -11.61 11.71
N LYS A 90 -0.02 -11.56 11.24
CA LYS A 90 -0.38 -10.87 10.00
C LYS A 90 -1.32 -9.68 10.16
N ALA A 91 -1.93 -9.52 11.32
CA ALA A 91 -2.96 -8.49 11.52
C ALA A 91 -2.42 -7.05 11.45
N ALA A 92 -1.25 -6.79 12.02
CA ALA A 92 -0.63 -5.47 11.95
C ALA A 92 -0.29 -5.02 10.51
N LEU A 93 0.22 -5.94 9.68
CA LEU A 93 0.50 -5.67 8.27
C LEU A 93 -0.78 -5.40 7.47
N ALA A 94 -1.83 -6.20 7.69
CA ALA A 94 -3.13 -6.00 7.03
C ALA A 94 -3.78 -4.67 7.44
N ALA A 95 -3.67 -4.27 8.71
CA ALA A 95 -4.15 -2.99 9.20
C ALA A 95 -3.43 -1.82 8.52
N ALA A 96 -2.10 -1.88 8.44
CA ALA A 96 -1.29 -0.87 7.77
C ALA A 96 -1.61 -0.75 6.26
N GLU A 97 -1.74 -1.90 5.57
CA GLU A 97 -2.10 -1.93 4.15
C GLU A 97 -3.48 -1.31 3.93
N THR A 98 -4.48 -1.72 4.69
CA THR A 98 -5.85 -1.19 4.60
C THR A 98 -5.88 0.32 4.81
N PHE A 99 -5.22 0.80 5.87
CA PHE A 99 -5.14 2.23 6.18
C PHE A 99 -4.46 3.04 5.09
N ALA A 100 -3.31 2.57 4.57
CA ALA A 100 -2.57 3.27 3.54
C ALA A 100 -3.39 3.54 2.28
N TYR A 101 -4.35 2.67 1.97
CA TYR A 101 -5.23 2.82 0.80
C TYR A 101 -6.62 3.37 1.15
N GLY A 102 -6.96 3.58 2.42
CA GLY A 102 -8.26 4.05 2.86
C GLY A 102 -9.40 3.08 2.54
N ALA A 103 -9.14 1.76 2.59
CA ALA A 103 -10.10 0.74 2.20
C ALA A 103 -11.06 0.37 3.35
N ASP A 104 -12.33 0.05 3.01
CA ASP A 104 -13.29 -0.53 3.96
C ASP A 104 -13.00 -2.04 4.12
N ALA A 105 -12.23 -2.40 5.15
CA ALA A 105 -11.90 -3.79 5.40
C ALA A 105 -12.16 -4.21 6.86
N VAL A 106 -12.64 -5.44 7.00
CA VAL A 106 -12.75 -6.15 8.28
C VAL A 106 -11.58 -7.10 8.43
N LEU A 107 -10.88 -7.00 9.56
CA LEU A 107 -9.77 -7.88 9.91
C LEU A 107 -10.25 -8.96 10.88
N LYS A 108 -10.50 -10.18 10.39
CA LYS A 108 -10.69 -11.35 11.24
C LYS A 108 -9.32 -11.86 11.67
N ILE A 109 -8.98 -11.66 12.94
CA ILE A 109 -7.65 -11.87 13.47
C ILE A 109 -7.54 -13.15 14.30
N ASP A 110 -6.31 -13.65 14.45
CA ASP A 110 -5.94 -14.63 15.45
C ASP A 110 -5.78 -13.94 16.82
N PRO A 111 -6.19 -14.58 17.95
CA PRO A 111 -6.01 -14.01 19.29
C PRO A 111 -4.56 -13.66 19.65
N ALA A 112 -3.58 -14.37 19.09
CA ALA A 112 -2.16 -14.07 19.30
C ALA A 112 -1.72 -12.69 18.76
N ASP A 113 -2.51 -12.10 17.86
CA ASP A 113 -2.21 -10.78 17.25
C ASP A 113 -2.78 -9.59 18.03
N LEU A 114 -3.55 -9.82 19.10
CA LEU A 114 -4.24 -8.75 19.85
C LEU A 114 -3.31 -7.60 20.20
N LYS A 115 -2.14 -7.89 20.76
CA LYS A 115 -1.15 -6.86 21.13
C LYS A 115 -0.64 -6.12 19.90
N ASN A 116 -0.16 -6.85 18.91
CA ASN A 116 0.49 -6.26 17.74
C ASN A 116 -0.47 -5.43 16.88
N VAL A 117 -1.72 -5.89 16.70
CA VAL A 117 -2.72 -5.12 15.97
C VAL A 117 -3.20 -3.91 16.76
N GLY A 118 -3.33 -4.03 18.10
CA GLY A 118 -3.66 -2.91 18.98
C GLY A 118 -2.62 -1.80 18.92
N GLU A 119 -1.34 -2.16 19.00
CA GLU A 119 -0.20 -1.21 18.85
C GLU A 119 -0.20 -0.55 17.45
N MET A 120 -0.46 -1.32 16.39
CA MET A 120 -0.55 -0.75 15.04
C MET A 120 -1.74 0.20 14.91
N LEU A 121 -2.92 -0.16 15.39
CA LEU A 121 -4.11 0.71 15.32
C LEU A 121 -3.91 2.00 16.12
N ALA A 122 -3.30 1.93 17.31
CA ALA A 122 -2.95 3.10 18.11
C ALA A 122 -1.95 4.00 17.38
N PHE A 123 -0.95 3.42 16.71
CA PHE A 123 -0.02 4.16 15.87
C PHE A 123 -0.74 4.87 14.71
N LEU A 124 -1.63 4.18 13.99
CA LEU A 124 -2.37 4.73 12.86
C LEU A 124 -3.32 5.86 13.30
N GLU A 125 -3.98 5.70 14.47
CA GLU A 125 -4.85 6.73 15.08
C GLU A 125 -4.06 7.97 15.48
N GLY A 126 -2.81 7.80 15.90
CA GLY A 126 -1.91 8.89 16.33
C GLY A 126 -1.25 9.66 15.18
N LEU A 127 -1.40 9.22 13.92
CA LEU A 127 -0.83 9.94 12.77
C LEU A 127 -1.53 11.28 12.56
N PRO A 128 -0.80 12.33 12.11
CA PRO A 128 -1.42 13.59 11.71
C PRO A 128 -2.50 13.36 10.65
N ALA A 129 -3.67 13.94 10.87
CA ALA A 129 -4.75 13.87 9.87
C ALA A 129 -4.38 14.70 8.64
N VAL A 130 -4.41 14.09 7.46
CA VAL A 130 -4.21 14.76 6.17
C VAL A 130 -5.23 14.26 5.16
N ASP A 131 -5.72 15.18 4.35
CA ASP A 131 -6.56 14.88 3.19
C ASP A 131 -5.78 15.28 1.94
N LEU A 132 -5.08 14.32 1.35
CA LEU A 132 -4.24 14.50 0.17
C LEU A 132 -4.66 13.51 -0.91
N PRO A 133 -4.88 13.97 -2.15
CA PRO A 133 -5.25 13.09 -3.25
C PRO A 133 -4.11 12.11 -3.61
N PRO A 134 -4.44 10.92 -4.14
CA PRO A 134 -3.42 9.99 -4.61
C PRO A 134 -2.62 10.58 -5.79
N VAL A 135 -1.30 10.37 -5.75
CA VAL A 135 -0.37 10.71 -6.83
C VAL A 135 -0.19 9.50 -7.73
N ALA A 136 -0.23 9.74 -9.04
CA ALA A 136 0.01 8.73 -10.07
C ALA A 136 0.80 9.31 -11.23
N ASP A 137 1.70 8.51 -11.80
CA ASP A 137 2.54 8.88 -12.94
C ASP A 137 1.88 8.53 -14.28
N PHE A 138 0.96 7.57 -14.28
CA PHE A 138 0.24 7.09 -15.45
C PHE A 138 -1.11 6.49 -15.09
N ALA A 139 -1.92 6.15 -16.10
CA ALA A 139 -3.19 5.49 -15.93
C ALA A 139 -3.16 4.02 -16.36
N VAL A 140 -3.94 3.18 -15.68
CA VAL A 140 -4.30 1.83 -16.15
C VAL A 140 -5.78 1.83 -16.46
N VAL A 141 -6.12 1.51 -17.70
CA VAL A 141 -7.51 1.40 -18.16
C VAL A 141 -8.04 0.04 -17.74
N ASP A 142 -9.05 0.05 -16.88
CA ASP A 142 -9.63 -1.16 -16.32
C ASP A 142 -10.78 -1.69 -17.22
N ASP A 143 -10.52 -2.81 -17.86
CA ASP A 143 -11.47 -3.57 -18.67
C ASP A 143 -12.24 -4.65 -17.89
N GLY A 144 -11.99 -4.76 -16.57
CA GLY A 144 -12.55 -5.78 -15.70
C GLY A 144 -11.88 -7.15 -15.79
N SER A 145 -10.92 -7.37 -16.71
CA SER A 145 -10.27 -8.66 -16.91
C SER A 145 -9.32 -9.04 -15.76
N ALA A 146 -9.06 -10.35 -15.63
CA ALA A 146 -8.06 -10.87 -14.69
C ALA A 146 -6.65 -10.44 -15.07
N VAL A 147 -6.35 -10.38 -16.38
CA VAL A 147 -5.04 -9.97 -16.89
C VAL A 147 -4.71 -8.53 -16.49
N THR A 148 -5.65 -7.60 -16.67
CA THR A 148 -5.48 -6.21 -16.22
C THR A 148 -5.29 -6.13 -14.71
N GLY A 149 -5.99 -6.95 -13.91
CA GLY A 149 -5.78 -7.06 -12.48
C GLY A 149 -4.36 -7.53 -12.10
N GLU A 150 -3.83 -8.55 -12.79
CA GLU A 150 -2.46 -9.02 -12.56
C GLU A 150 -1.40 -7.98 -12.97
N VAL A 151 -1.66 -7.22 -14.04
CA VAL A 151 -0.81 -6.08 -14.44
C VAL A 151 -0.82 -5.00 -13.35
N MET A 152 -1.97 -4.62 -12.80
CA MET A 152 -2.06 -3.67 -11.68
C MET A 152 -1.25 -4.16 -10.46
N ASN A 153 -1.37 -5.46 -10.11
CA ASN A 153 -0.62 -6.09 -9.04
C ASN A 153 0.90 -6.00 -9.29
N LEU A 154 1.35 -6.32 -10.50
CA LEU A 154 2.75 -6.21 -10.89
C LEU A 154 3.27 -4.77 -10.75
N LEU A 155 2.54 -3.79 -11.27
CA LEU A 155 2.95 -2.38 -11.26
C LEU A 155 3.04 -1.84 -9.82
N ALA A 156 2.07 -2.17 -8.97
CA ALA A 156 2.08 -1.81 -7.55
C ALA A 156 3.31 -2.38 -6.83
N ARG A 157 3.63 -3.67 -7.04
CA ARG A 157 4.83 -4.31 -6.45
C ARG A 157 6.16 -3.72 -6.93
N ARG A 158 6.17 -3.06 -8.07
CA ARG A 158 7.36 -2.38 -8.62
C ARG A 158 7.40 -0.90 -8.28
N ASN A 159 6.51 -0.43 -7.38
CA ASN A 159 6.40 0.98 -7.00
C ASN A 159 6.23 1.91 -8.22
N LEU A 160 5.47 1.46 -9.21
CA LEU A 160 5.06 2.24 -10.36
C LEU A 160 3.66 2.79 -10.05
N LEU A 161 3.57 4.09 -9.82
CA LEU A 161 2.36 4.73 -9.33
C LEU A 161 1.36 4.93 -10.47
N PHE A 162 0.19 4.34 -10.34
CA PHE A 162 -0.87 4.45 -11.35
C PHE A 162 -2.22 4.84 -10.75
N GLN A 163 -3.05 5.42 -11.60
CA GLN A 163 -4.47 5.62 -11.34
C GLN A 163 -5.28 4.66 -12.21
N VAL A 164 -6.28 4.01 -11.61
CA VAL A 164 -7.24 3.18 -12.35
C VAL A 164 -8.30 4.08 -12.97
N VAL A 165 -8.55 3.91 -14.27
CA VAL A 165 -9.53 4.69 -15.05
C VAL A 165 -10.39 3.75 -15.90
N LYS A 166 -11.57 4.19 -16.30
CA LYS A 166 -12.47 3.42 -17.18
C LYS A 166 -12.23 3.63 -18.68
N ALA A 167 -11.55 4.73 -19.02
CA ALA A 167 -11.14 5.08 -20.38
C ALA A 167 -9.82 5.84 -20.33
N PRO A 168 -9.05 5.89 -21.44
CA PRO A 168 -7.81 6.67 -21.49
C PRO A 168 -8.04 8.12 -21.07
N SER A 169 -7.17 8.60 -20.18
CA SER A 169 -7.28 9.94 -19.60
C SER A 169 -6.21 10.86 -20.20
N PRO A 170 -6.57 12.02 -20.76
CA PRO A 170 -5.61 12.98 -21.33
C PRO A 170 -4.71 13.61 -20.25
N ARG A 171 -5.07 13.47 -18.98
CA ARG A 171 -4.25 13.92 -17.85
C ARG A 171 -2.90 13.17 -17.79
N PHE A 172 -2.86 11.92 -18.29
CA PHE A 172 -1.67 11.10 -18.26
C PHE A 172 -1.08 10.93 -19.66
N ARG A 173 0.22 11.15 -19.77
CA ARG A 173 0.95 10.89 -21.01
C ARG A 173 0.91 9.40 -21.41
N LEU A 174 0.91 8.51 -20.40
CA LEU A 174 0.89 7.08 -20.58
C LEU A 174 -0.44 6.51 -20.04
N ASN A 175 -1.16 5.78 -20.90
CA ASN A 175 -2.38 5.06 -20.54
C ASN A 175 -2.21 3.60 -20.94
N ILE A 176 -2.13 2.70 -19.96
CA ILE A 176 -1.98 1.27 -20.19
C ILE A 176 -3.36 0.66 -20.39
N ALA A 177 -3.67 0.26 -21.61
CA ALA A 177 -4.89 -0.48 -21.97
C ALA A 177 -4.47 -1.86 -22.49
N MET A 178 -4.68 -2.91 -21.68
CA MET A 178 -4.33 -4.27 -22.07
C MET A 178 -5.17 -4.70 -23.27
N GLY A 179 -4.54 -5.42 -24.24
CA GLY A 179 -5.16 -5.80 -25.51
C GLY A 179 -5.05 -4.73 -26.61
N SER A 180 -4.54 -3.54 -26.31
CA SER A 180 -4.22 -2.55 -27.35
C SER A 180 -2.99 -2.95 -28.16
N ARG A 181 -2.75 -2.25 -29.29
CA ARG A 181 -1.55 -2.46 -30.13
C ARG A 181 -0.26 -2.19 -29.34
N GLU A 182 -0.28 -1.21 -28.45
CA GLU A 182 0.88 -0.81 -27.62
C GLU A 182 1.11 -1.78 -26.46
N PHE A 183 0.04 -2.31 -25.87
CA PHE A 183 0.07 -3.23 -24.73
C PHE A 183 -0.72 -4.51 -25.03
N PRO A 184 -0.21 -5.37 -25.94
CA PRO A 184 -0.87 -6.64 -26.24
C PRO A 184 -0.90 -7.54 -24.99
N VAL A 185 -1.94 -8.37 -24.88
CA VAL A 185 -2.11 -9.28 -23.72
C VAL A 185 -0.89 -10.18 -23.54
N ALA A 186 -0.23 -10.57 -24.63
CA ALA A 186 0.99 -11.39 -24.59
C ALA A 186 2.14 -10.77 -23.78
N ASP A 187 2.22 -9.44 -23.71
CA ASP A 187 3.27 -8.75 -22.93
C ASP A 187 3.15 -9.06 -21.41
N ALA A 188 1.95 -9.38 -20.93
CA ALA A 188 1.73 -9.74 -19.53
C ALA A 188 2.35 -11.10 -19.15
N ALA A 189 2.72 -11.93 -20.12
CA ALA A 189 3.37 -13.23 -19.89
C ALA A 189 4.78 -13.09 -19.31
N ASP A 190 5.49 -11.98 -19.62
CA ASP A 190 6.77 -11.62 -18.98
C ASP A 190 6.61 -10.36 -18.11
N PRO A 191 6.30 -10.54 -16.82
CA PRO A 191 6.10 -9.42 -15.91
C PRO A 191 7.32 -8.50 -15.76
N SER A 192 8.54 -9.03 -15.87
CA SER A 192 9.76 -8.25 -15.72
C SER A 192 9.99 -7.36 -16.93
N ALA A 193 9.88 -7.91 -18.14
CA ALA A 193 9.99 -7.15 -19.39
C ALA A 193 8.87 -6.09 -19.48
N PHE A 194 7.63 -6.44 -19.09
CA PHE A 194 6.52 -5.49 -19.06
C PHE A 194 6.81 -4.29 -18.15
N ALA A 195 7.21 -4.54 -16.90
CA ALA A 195 7.56 -3.47 -15.96
C ALA A 195 8.72 -2.60 -16.46
N GLN A 196 9.70 -3.21 -17.12
CA GLN A 196 10.83 -2.48 -17.72
C GLN A 196 10.39 -1.60 -18.90
N LYS A 197 9.50 -2.08 -19.77
CA LYS A 197 8.87 -1.30 -20.83
C LYS A 197 8.22 -0.02 -20.27
N ILE A 198 7.41 -0.16 -19.19
CA ILE A 198 6.77 0.99 -18.55
C ILE A 198 7.82 1.97 -17.97
N ARG A 199 8.87 1.45 -17.32
CA ARG A 199 9.95 2.30 -16.77
C ARG A 199 10.66 3.09 -17.85
N HIS A 200 10.94 2.50 -19.00
CA HIS A 200 11.58 3.18 -20.13
C HIS A 200 10.69 4.29 -20.70
N GLN A 201 9.38 4.06 -20.77
CA GLN A 201 8.43 5.07 -21.26
C GLN A 201 8.25 6.25 -20.27
N LEU A 202 8.29 5.97 -18.95
CA LEU A 202 8.18 6.99 -17.92
C LEU A 202 9.48 7.76 -17.70
N THR A 203 10.61 7.16 -17.98
CA THR A 203 11.94 7.57 -17.53
C THR A 203 12.05 7.75 -16.01
N ASP A 204 13.26 7.76 -15.49
CA ASP A 204 13.48 7.89 -14.05
C ASP A 204 13.14 9.30 -13.52
N GLU A 205 13.30 10.33 -14.34
CA GLU A 205 13.04 11.73 -13.99
C GLU A 205 11.55 12.02 -13.85
N GLN A 206 10.71 11.30 -14.59
CA GLN A 206 9.25 11.50 -14.56
C GLN A 206 8.55 10.71 -13.46
N ARG A 207 9.23 9.74 -12.84
CA ARG A 207 8.66 8.98 -11.74
C ARG A 207 8.59 9.81 -10.47
N SER A 208 7.40 9.87 -9.86
CA SER A 208 7.17 10.62 -8.63
C SER A 208 7.92 10.02 -7.43
N VAL A 209 8.13 8.69 -7.40
CA VAL A 209 8.83 8.01 -6.31
C VAL A 209 9.73 6.89 -6.81
N ARG A 210 10.87 6.70 -6.13
CA ARG A 210 11.76 5.55 -6.29
C ARG A 210 12.19 5.05 -4.92
N ILE A 211 12.12 3.76 -4.72
CA ILE A 211 12.57 3.05 -3.52
C ILE A 211 13.78 2.22 -3.91
N TYR A 212 14.86 2.32 -3.13
CA TYR A 212 16.09 1.59 -3.36
C TYR A 212 16.40 0.63 -2.20
N GLY A 213 17.09 -0.45 -2.53
CA GLY A 213 17.60 -1.39 -1.51
C GLY A 213 16.57 -2.36 -0.97
N SER A 214 15.32 -2.34 -1.45
CA SER A 214 14.30 -3.29 -1.03
C SER A 214 13.34 -3.63 -2.15
N GLU A 215 13.06 -4.93 -2.30
CA GLU A 215 12.08 -5.46 -3.24
C GLU A 215 10.76 -5.87 -2.54
N VAL A 216 10.72 -5.75 -1.21
CA VAL A 216 9.56 -6.15 -0.39
C VAL A 216 8.81 -4.97 0.22
N VAL A 217 9.20 -3.74 -0.12
CA VAL A 217 8.50 -2.52 0.30
C VAL A 217 7.66 -2.01 -0.86
N ILE A 218 6.36 -1.86 -0.60
CA ILE A 218 5.43 -1.18 -1.50
C ILE A 218 5.10 0.18 -0.92
N CYS A 219 5.09 1.20 -1.79
CA CYS A 219 4.72 2.55 -1.42
C CYS A 219 3.37 2.96 -1.98
N ARG A 220 2.72 3.89 -1.28
CA ARG A 220 1.62 4.72 -1.78
C ARG A 220 1.97 6.18 -1.54
N LEU A 221 1.79 7.00 -2.53
CA LEU A 221 2.04 8.43 -2.46
C LEU A 221 0.72 9.20 -2.60
N THR A 222 0.50 10.15 -1.69
CA THR A 222 -0.59 11.14 -1.78
C THR A 222 0.01 12.54 -1.70
N GLY A 223 -0.59 13.53 -2.37
CA GLY A 223 -0.03 14.87 -2.38
C GLY A 223 -0.87 15.88 -3.13
N ASP A 224 -0.70 17.16 -2.81
CA ASP A 224 -1.34 18.31 -3.45
C ASP A 224 -0.34 19.26 -4.15
N GLY A 225 0.90 18.78 -4.33
CA GLY A 225 2.03 19.52 -4.88
C GLY A 225 2.97 20.01 -3.79
N PRO A 226 2.62 21.00 -2.96
CA PRO A 226 3.49 21.48 -1.88
C PRO A 226 3.62 20.51 -0.70
N ARG A 227 2.65 19.63 -0.49
CA ARG A 227 2.66 18.65 0.59
C ARG A 227 2.50 17.26 0.01
N ILE A 228 3.26 16.32 0.55
CA ILE A 228 3.11 14.90 0.23
C ILE A 228 3.13 14.06 1.49
N ARG A 229 2.42 12.94 1.42
CA ARG A 229 2.54 11.83 2.36
C ARG A 229 2.90 10.57 1.61
N LEU A 230 4.01 9.97 2.02
CA LEU A 230 4.48 8.69 1.51
C LEU A 230 4.20 7.60 2.56
N HIS A 231 3.42 6.61 2.19
CA HIS A 231 3.21 5.40 2.95
C HIS A 231 4.19 4.34 2.46
N LEU A 232 4.90 3.69 3.37
CA LEU A 232 5.83 2.60 3.10
C LEU A 232 5.36 1.36 3.86
N ILE A 233 5.08 0.28 3.16
CA ILE A 233 4.58 -0.98 3.72
C ILE A 233 5.62 -2.06 3.45
N ASN A 234 6.21 -2.61 4.50
CA ASN A 234 7.20 -3.68 4.42
C ASN A 234 6.52 -5.05 4.55
N TYR A 235 6.45 -5.78 3.46
CA TYR A 235 5.85 -7.12 3.41
C TYR A 235 6.84 -8.23 3.77
N GLY A 236 8.13 -7.91 3.91
CA GLY A 236 9.21 -8.90 4.07
C GLY A 236 9.28 -9.58 5.44
N GLY A 237 8.61 -9.04 6.46
CA GLY A 237 8.58 -9.59 7.82
C GLY A 237 9.90 -9.44 8.58
N ARG A 238 10.88 -8.70 8.04
CA ARG A 238 12.13 -8.33 8.72
C ARG A 238 12.31 -6.84 8.66
N GLU A 239 12.90 -6.26 9.70
CA GLU A 239 13.24 -4.84 9.73
C GLU A 239 14.25 -4.51 8.61
N ILE A 240 14.03 -3.39 7.95
CA ILE A 240 14.92 -2.81 6.96
C ILE A 240 15.49 -1.52 7.55
N ALA A 241 16.81 -1.40 7.60
CA ALA A 241 17.51 -0.20 8.02
C ALA A 241 17.94 0.63 6.79
N GLY A 242 17.88 1.96 6.91
CA GLY A 242 18.42 2.87 5.91
C GLY A 242 17.73 2.77 4.54
N LEU A 243 16.40 2.56 4.51
CA LEU A 243 15.65 2.47 3.25
C LEU A 243 15.72 3.79 2.49
N ARG A 244 16.43 3.81 1.36
CA ARG A 244 16.61 5.03 0.56
C ARG A 244 15.41 5.29 -0.35
N VAL A 245 14.96 6.54 -0.34
CA VAL A 245 13.83 7.04 -1.13
C VAL A 245 14.27 8.26 -1.94
N ARG A 246 13.84 8.34 -3.20
CA ARG A 246 13.91 9.54 -4.03
C ARG A 246 12.51 9.93 -4.46
N LEU A 247 12.19 11.21 -4.31
CA LEU A 247 10.92 11.82 -4.71
C LEU A 247 11.17 12.93 -5.72
N ARG A 248 10.29 13.04 -6.69
CA ARG A 248 10.24 14.21 -7.57
C ARG A 248 9.55 15.35 -6.83
N GLY A 249 10.20 16.48 -6.70
CA GLY A 249 9.76 17.64 -5.96
C GLY A 249 10.83 18.09 -4.96
N ALA A 250 10.80 19.37 -4.60
CA ALA A 250 11.72 19.98 -3.65
C ALA A 250 11.03 20.17 -2.30
N TYR A 251 11.15 19.17 -1.41
CA TYR A 251 10.53 19.16 -0.08
C TYR A 251 11.62 19.37 0.97
N ARG A 252 11.68 20.57 1.55
CA ARG A 252 12.76 20.97 2.47
C ARG A 252 12.58 20.46 3.89
N ASN A 253 11.35 20.16 4.28
CA ASN A 253 11.03 19.67 5.60
C ASN A 253 10.36 18.30 5.49
N GLY A 254 10.78 17.37 6.34
CA GLY A 254 10.23 16.03 6.35
C GLY A 254 10.30 15.37 7.72
N GLU A 255 9.33 14.54 8.01
CA GLU A 255 9.22 13.76 9.24
C GLU A 255 8.80 12.34 8.93
N ALA A 256 9.45 11.38 9.56
CA ALA A 256 9.05 9.98 9.52
C ALA A 256 8.29 9.60 10.79
N TYR A 257 7.16 8.93 10.61
CA TYR A 257 6.42 8.23 11.65
C TYR A 257 6.56 6.74 11.38
N VAL A 258 7.19 6.01 12.29
CA VAL A 258 7.53 4.59 12.11
C VAL A 258 6.82 3.76 13.17
N ALA A 259 6.03 2.78 12.72
CA ALA A 259 5.33 1.88 13.63
C ALA A 259 6.31 1.13 14.55
N GLY A 260 6.06 1.18 15.86
CA GLY A 260 6.94 0.62 16.89
C GLY A 260 8.14 1.50 17.27
N SER A 261 8.39 2.63 16.56
CA SER A 261 9.50 3.55 16.88
C SER A 261 9.07 5.00 17.08
N GLY A 262 7.83 5.34 16.70
CA GLY A 262 7.32 6.70 16.81
C GLY A 262 7.87 7.65 15.75
N ARG A 263 8.06 8.91 16.12
CA ARG A 263 8.57 9.96 15.23
C ARG A 263 10.09 9.93 15.18
N LEU A 264 10.65 9.86 13.98
CA LEU A 264 12.09 9.84 13.72
C LEU A 264 12.46 10.92 12.71
N PRO A 265 13.68 11.48 12.77
CA PRO A 265 14.22 12.31 11.71
C PRO A 265 14.46 11.44 10.46
N LEU A 266 14.52 12.09 9.30
CA LEU A 266 15.01 11.48 8.07
C LEU A 266 16.53 11.56 8.04
N ASP A 267 17.19 10.47 7.68
CA ASP A 267 18.64 10.47 7.47
C ASP A 267 18.96 10.92 6.03
N ASP A 268 20.12 11.54 5.82
CA ASP A 268 20.61 11.97 4.50
C ASP A 268 19.59 12.78 3.68
N HIS A 269 18.81 13.63 4.34
CA HIS A 269 17.77 14.42 3.67
C HIS A 269 18.39 15.54 2.84
N VAL A 270 18.35 15.41 1.53
CA VAL A 270 18.94 16.33 0.55
C VAL A 270 17.91 16.72 -0.50
N VAL A 271 17.87 18.00 -0.84
CA VAL A 271 17.06 18.56 -1.92
C VAL A 271 17.96 19.10 -3.01
N THR A 272 17.87 18.55 -4.21
CA THR A 272 18.71 18.95 -5.35
C THR A 272 17.91 18.89 -6.64
N GLU A 273 17.98 19.95 -7.47
CA GLU A 273 17.42 19.99 -8.82
C GLU A 273 15.96 19.49 -8.95
N GLY A 274 15.11 19.93 -7.99
CA GLY A 274 13.69 19.55 -8.00
C GLY A 274 13.43 18.10 -7.59
N THR A 275 14.38 17.46 -6.92
CA THR A 275 14.24 16.14 -6.29
C THR A 275 14.58 16.20 -4.82
N THR A 276 13.94 15.34 -4.05
CA THR A 276 14.23 15.12 -2.63
C THR A 276 14.66 13.69 -2.42
N GLU A 277 15.83 13.49 -1.79
CA GLU A 277 16.33 12.17 -1.41
C GLU A 277 16.51 12.10 0.10
N PHE A 278 16.24 10.95 0.67
CA PHE A 278 16.43 10.67 2.08
C PHE A 278 16.49 9.17 2.35
N SER A 279 16.94 8.82 3.56
CA SER A 279 16.87 7.47 4.08
C SER A 279 15.89 7.41 5.26
N VAL A 280 15.04 6.37 5.29
CA VAL A 280 14.22 6.06 6.46
C VAL A 280 15.05 5.20 7.39
N PRO A 281 15.31 5.64 8.66
CA PRO A 281 16.27 4.97 9.56
C PRO A 281 15.98 3.49 9.76
N ARG A 282 14.71 3.15 9.94
CA ARG A 282 14.23 1.75 10.08
C ARG A 282 12.78 1.62 9.68
N ILE A 283 12.40 0.44 9.23
CA ILE A 283 11.01 0.07 8.95
C ILE A 283 10.79 -1.43 9.20
N ALA A 284 10.09 -1.79 10.28
CA ALA A 284 9.73 -3.18 10.56
C ALA A 284 8.49 -3.59 9.74
N THR A 285 7.39 -2.84 9.84
CA THR A 285 6.14 -3.15 9.14
C THR A 285 5.65 -1.96 8.32
N TYR A 286 5.62 -0.76 8.92
CA TYR A 286 5.00 0.40 8.30
C TYR A 286 5.66 1.71 8.73
N ALA A 287 5.75 2.62 7.77
CA ALA A 287 6.15 3.99 8.03
C ALA A 287 5.34 4.98 7.18
N VAL A 288 5.13 6.16 7.71
CA VAL A 288 4.55 7.31 7.02
C VAL A 288 5.56 8.44 7.04
N ILE A 289 5.81 9.04 5.89
CA ILE A 289 6.69 10.20 5.75
C ILE A 289 5.88 11.37 5.23
N ASP A 290 5.81 12.42 6.02
CA ASP A 290 5.18 13.70 5.65
C ASP A 290 6.26 14.69 5.23
N LEU A 291 6.13 15.28 4.03
CA LEU A 291 7.07 16.25 3.48
C LEU A 291 6.35 17.50 2.96
N LYS A 292 7.05 18.64 3.07
CA LYS A 292 6.57 19.95 2.58
C LYS A 292 7.72 20.89 2.19
#